data_04d2d7fcb5b9765314eaaeb2d8caa47e
#
_entry.id   04d2d7fcb5b9765314eaaeb2d8caa47e
#
_cell.length_a   1.000
_cell.length_b   1.000
_cell.length_c   1.000
_cell.angle_alpha   90.00
_cell.angle_beta   90.00
_cell.angle_gamma   90.00
#
_symmetry.space_group_name_H-M   'P 1'
#
loop_
_entity.id
_entity.type
_entity.pdbx_description
1 polymer ?
#
loop_
_entity_poly.entity_id
_entity_poly.type
_entity_poly.pdbx_seq_one_letter_code
_entity_poly.pdbx_strand_id
1 'polypeptide(L)'
;ASELAKHFEVSVRTIQRDIDALCQAGIPICAFTGTNGGYEILSDFKMNSQLASRDEYAYIATAINGLRTVTNNPVADDIYEKITAISENNHTGMILDFSVLREGDEKLLQTLQSAVKNKQVVRFTYTNNGGETRQHCVEPIAVIYKWYAWYMLAYNTAKQDYRTYKLVRMEDVCIMEDGFSKEHKSAQDILNDCDNSYQGKNISIRVRMRCRGNAIHRIKEYLNGQLIKNCDDGSAIMEIHIVENEQWWIGVVLSQGKEVEIIEPEHIKERIINSAKDILFLYNKL
;
A
#
# COMPACT_ATOMS: atom_id res chain seq x y z
N ALA A 1 -8.33 45.56 -3.73
CA ALA A 1 -9.61 44.88 -3.88
C ALA A 1 -10.06 44.82 -5.34
N SER A 2 -10.05 45.94 -6.07
CA SER A 2 -10.55 46.01 -7.47
C SER A 2 -9.72 45.15 -8.42
N GLU A 3 -8.41 45.08 -8.26
CA GLU A 3 -7.54 44.24 -9.08
C GLU A 3 -7.79 42.76 -8.85
N LEU A 4 -7.96 42.34 -7.59
CA LEU A 4 -8.32 40.96 -7.22
C LEU A 4 -9.69 40.59 -7.79
N ALA A 5 -10.68 41.52 -7.68
CA ALA A 5 -12.01 41.29 -8.23
C ALA A 5 -11.99 41.07 -9.75
N LYS A 6 -11.15 41.83 -10.45
CA LYS A 6 -10.94 41.69 -11.89
C LYS A 6 -10.18 40.38 -12.23
N HIS A 7 -9.18 40.04 -11.45
CA HIS A 7 -8.37 38.86 -11.69
C HIS A 7 -9.17 37.55 -11.50
N PHE A 8 -10.04 37.50 -10.47
CA PHE A 8 -10.86 36.33 -10.17
C PHE A 8 -12.27 36.39 -10.78
N GLU A 9 -12.56 37.41 -11.57
CA GLU A 9 -13.87 37.63 -12.26
C GLU A 9 -15.07 37.63 -11.27
N VAL A 10 -14.88 38.23 -10.10
CA VAL A 10 -15.88 38.32 -9.02
C VAL A 10 -16.13 39.76 -8.60
N SER A 11 -17.16 40.01 -7.79
CA SER A 11 -17.41 41.36 -7.25
C SER A 11 -16.41 41.78 -6.18
N VAL A 12 -16.15 43.07 -6.03
CA VAL A 12 -15.32 43.60 -4.93
C VAL A 12 -15.87 43.17 -3.56
N ARG A 13 -17.20 43.08 -3.44
CA ARG A 13 -17.87 42.60 -2.21
C ARG A 13 -17.56 41.13 -1.93
N THR A 14 -17.42 40.30 -2.94
CA THR A 14 -16.99 38.90 -2.80
C THR A 14 -15.55 38.84 -2.28
N ILE A 15 -14.63 39.61 -2.87
CA ILE A 15 -13.24 39.69 -2.39
C ILE A 15 -13.18 40.12 -0.91
N GLN A 16 -13.96 41.15 -0.52
CA GLN A 16 -13.99 41.60 0.88
C GLN A 16 -14.44 40.49 1.81
N ARG A 17 -15.53 39.77 1.47
CA ARG A 17 -16.03 38.66 2.27
C ARG A 17 -15.03 37.52 2.37
N ASP A 18 -14.34 37.24 1.29
CA ASP A 18 -13.32 36.16 1.25
C ASP A 18 -12.09 36.54 2.05
N ILE A 19 -11.66 37.81 2.05
CA ILE A 19 -10.61 38.34 2.94
C ILE A 19 -11.03 38.23 4.40
N ASP A 20 -12.29 38.59 4.75
CA ASP A 20 -12.80 38.45 6.10
C ASP A 20 -12.82 36.98 6.54
N ALA A 21 -13.19 36.06 5.67
CA ALA A 21 -13.15 34.63 5.93
C ALA A 21 -11.73 34.12 6.17
N LEU A 22 -10.75 34.58 5.38
CA LEU A 22 -9.33 34.27 5.56
C LEU A 22 -8.81 34.82 6.89
N CYS A 23 -9.19 36.07 7.27
CA CYS A 23 -8.85 36.62 8.58
C CYS A 23 -9.46 35.81 9.73
N GLN A 24 -10.72 35.35 9.62
CA GLN A 24 -11.37 34.49 10.59
C GLN A 24 -10.71 33.09 10.68
N ALA A 25 -10.16 32.61 9.57
CA ALA A 25 -9.34 31.39 9.53
C ALA A 25 -7.92 31.59 10.11
N GLY A 26 -7.62 32.78 10.64
CA GLY A 26 -6.34 33.07 11.33
C GLY A 26 -5.22 33.56 10.41
N ILE A 27 -5.49 33.87 9.14
CA ILE A 27 -4.51 34.48 8.25
C ILE A 27 -4.49 36.00 8.52
N PRO A 28 -3.39 36.58 9.04
CA PRO A 28 -3.32 38.00 9.36
C PRO A 28 -3.15 38.84 8.11
N ILE A 29 -4.26 39.33 7.58
CA ILE A 29 -4.29 40.21 6.41
C ILE A 29 -4.57 41.62 6.87
N CYS A 30 -3.66 42.52 6.53
CA CYS A 30 -3.81 43.98 6.76
C CYS A 30 -4.40 44.62 5.51
N ALA A 31 -5.40 45.50 5.71
CA ALA A 31 -5.97 46.31 4.65
C ALA A 31 -5.43 47.76 4.74
N PHE A 32 -4.90 48.24 3.64
CA PHE A 32 -4.42 49.63 3.53
C PHE A 32 -5.36 50.45 2.64
N THR A 33 -5.71 51.63 3.05
CA THR A 33 -6.56 52.56 2.30
C THR A 33 -5.70 53.60 1.58
N GLY A 34 -6.19 54.14 0.47
CA GLY A 34 -5.53 55.19 -0.29
C GLY A 34 -5.23 54.81 -1.74
N THR A 35 -4.53 55.68 -2.45
CA THR A 35 -4.23 55.52 -3.91
C THR A 35 -3.40 54.27 -4.21
N ASN A 36 -2.56 53.81 -3.22
CA ASN A 36 -1.78 52.59 -3.29
C ASN A 36 -2.30 51.57 -2.26
N GLY A 37 -3.56 51.67 -1.89
CA GLY A 37 -4.18 50.75 -0.94
C GLY A 37 -4.36 49.34 -1.49
N GLY A 38 -4.37 48.37 -0.59
CA GLY A 38 -4.47 46.97 -0.93
C GLY A 38 -4.57 46.05 0.28
N TYR A 39 -4.33 44.81 0.08
CA TYR A 39 -4.22 43.79 1.14
C TYR A 39 -2.80 43.27 1.15
N GLU A 40 -2.26 43.10 2.35
CA GLU A 40 -0.93 42.55 2.58
C GLU A 40 -1.00 41.53 3.71
N ILE A 41 -0.36 40.38 3.51
CA ILE A 41 -0.16 39.40 4.55
C ILE A 41 1.05 39.84 5.38
N LEU A 42 0.93 39.87 6.72
CA LEU A 42 2.04 40.25 7.58
C LEU A 42 3.29 39.44 7.26
N SER A 43 4.43 40.12 7.09
CA SER A 43 5.72 39.55 6.68
C SER A 43 6.21 38.40 7.56
N ASP A 44 5.84 38.43 8.85
CA ASP A 44 6.21 37.40 9.84
C ASP A 44 5.21 36.26 9.90
N PHE A 45 4.13 36.29 9.09
CA PHE A 45 3.18 35.20 9.01
C PHE A 45 3.74 34.04 8.21
N LYS A 46 4.08 32.99 8.93
CA LYS A 46 4.40 31.69 8.32
C LYS A 46 3.17 30.80 8.42
N MET A 47 2.56 30.51 7.29
CA MET A 47 1.40 29.62 7.17
C MET A 47 1.66 28.21 7.76
N ASN A 48 2.93 27.92 8.06
CA ASN A 48 3.39 26.60 8.49
C ASN A 48 2.94 26.17 9.90
N SER A 49 2.48 27.08 10.75
CA SER A 49 2.13 26.72 12.14
C SER A 49 0.63 26.56 12.40
N GLN A 50 -0.24 26.81 11.40
CA GLN A 50 -1.69 26.81 11.59
C GLN A 50 -2.44 25.74 10.78
N LEU A 51 -1.76 25.01 9.88
CA LEU A 51 -2.42 24.00 9.04
C LEU A 51 -2.67 22.67 9.77
N ALA A 52 -1.96 22.40 10.85
CA ALA A 52 -2.13 21.19 11.64
C ALA A 52 -1.75 21.46 13.11
N SER A 53 -2.36 20.73 14.02
CA SER A 53 -1.99 20.70 15.43
C SER A 53 -0.67 19.93 15.64
N ARG A 54 -0.04 20.07 16.81
CA ARG A 54 1.17 19.31 17.15
C ARG A 54 0.95 17.80 17.09
N ASP A 55 -0.22 17.34 17.51
CA ASP A 55 -0.58 15.93 17.45
C ASP A 55 -0.70 15.43 15.99
N GLU A 56 -1.29 16.24 15.11
CA GLU A 56 -1.37 15.90 13.68
C GLU A 56 0.02 15.85 13.03
N TYR A 57 0.93 16.75 13.38
CA TYR A 57 2.32 16.64 12.95
C TYR A 57 3.02 15.41 13.49
N ALA A 58 2.71 14.95 14.71
CA ALA A 58 3.26 13.70 15.24
C ALA A 58 2.80 12.48 14.44
N TYR A 59 1.54 12.43 13.98
CA TYR A 59 1.07 11.38 13.06
C TYR A 59 1.80 11.41 11.72
N ILE A 60 1.99 12.61 11.14
CA ILE A 60 2.73 12.76 9.88
C ILE A 60 4.19 12.30 10.06
N ALA A 61 4.85 12.71 11.15
CA ALA A 61 6.20 12.29 11.47
C ALA A 61 6.30 10.75 11.59
N THR A 62 5.34 10.12 12.27
CA THR A 62 5.27 8.66 12.42
C THR A 62 5.17 7.97 11.06
N ALA A 63 4.31 8.47 10.16
CA ALA A 63 4.16 7.91 8.82
C ALA A 63 5.43 8.06 7.98
N ILE A 64 6.07 9.22 8.02
CA ILE A 64 7.33 9.48 7.31
C ILE A 64 8.45 8.62 7.86
N ASN A 65 8.54 8.46 9.20
CA ASN A 65 9.51 7.58 9.81
C ASN A 65 9.35 6.13 9.34
N GLY A 66 8.11 5.64 9.21
CA GLY A 66 7.85 4.33 8.61
C GLY A 66 8.38 4.21 7.18
N LEU A 67 8.22 5.23 6.34
CA LEU A 67 8.77 5.24 4.98
C LEU A 67 10.30 5.26 4.97
N ARG A 68 10.94 5.92 5.94
CA ARG A 68 12.42 5.96 6.07
C ARG A 68 13.03 4.57 6.29
N THR A 69 12.30 3.66 6.94
CA THR A 69 12.81 2.29 7.18
C THR A 69 13.09 1.51 5.89
N VAL A 70 12.61 2.00 4.73
CA VAL A 70 12.67 1.27 3.45
C VAL A 70 13.29 2.07 2.32
N THR A 71 13.20 3.41 2.35
CA THR A 71 13.49 4.19 1.14
C THR A 71 14.91 4.74 1.07
N ASN A 72 15.65 4.82 2.19
CA ASN A 72 16.94 5.51 2.27
C ASN A 72 16.95 6.82 1.45
N ASN A 73 15.85 7.58 1.52
CA ASN A 73 15.63 8.76 0.71
C ASN A 73 15.96 10.03 1.52
N PRO A 74 17.00 10.78 1.13
CA PRO A 74 17.40 12.00 1.85
C PRO A 74 16.27 13.02 1.99
N VAL A 75 15.31 13.05 1.03
CA VAL A 75 14.13 13.92 1.11
C VAL A 75 13.22 13.51 2.27
N ALA A 76 13.06 12.20 2.51
CA ALA A 76 12.27 11.72 3.64
C ALA A 76 12.94 12.04 4.99
N ASP A 77 14.27 11.98 5.03
CA ASP A 77 15.04 12.36 6.22
C ASP A 77 14.87 13.87 6.53
N ASP A 78 15.06 14.72 5.54
CA ASP A 78 14.91 16.19 5.67
C ASP A 78 13.48 16.58 6.09
N ILE A 79 12.45 15.95 5.50
CA ILE A 79 11.04 16.19 5.88
C ILE A 79 10.79 15.71 7.31
N TYR A 80 11.31 14.55 7.70
CA TYR A 80 11.14 14.02 9.05
C TYR A 80 11.70 14.95 10.09
N GLU A 81 12.94 15.45 9.90
CA GLU A 81 13.58 16.40 10.81
C GLU A 81 12.76 17.71 10.95
N LYS A 82 12.30 18.27 9.83
CA LYS A 82 11.48 19.49 9.84
C LYS A 82 10.16 19.29 10.57
N ILE A 83 9.48 18.18 10.34
CA ILE A 83 8.18 17.92 10.97
C ILE A 83 8.34 17.60 12.45
N THR A 84 9.38 16.85 12.83
CA THR A 84 9.66 16.52 14.23
C THR A 84 9.99 17.78 15.04
N ALA A 85 10.69 18.75 14.44
CA ALA A 85 10.94 20.04 15.05
C ALA A 85 9.66 20.85 15.33
N ILE A 86 8.63 20.72 14.47
CA ILE A 86 7.32 21.38 14.64
C ILE A 86 6.46 20.67 15.70
N SER A 87 6.50 19.34 15.74
CA SER A 87 5.73 18.55 16.72
C SER A 87 6.26 18.63 18.15
N GLU A 88 7.41 19.30 18.36
CA GLU A 88 8.06 19.46 19.68
C GLU A 88 8.23 18.12 20.44
N ASN A 89 8.61 17.06 19.72
CA ASN A 89 8.75 15.71 20.25
C ASN A 89 7.45 15.06 20.76
N ASN A 90 6.29 15.54 20.32
CA ASN A 90 5.04 14.80 20.55
C ASN A 90 5.09 13.44 19.84
N HIS A 91 4.73 12.37 20.56
CA HIS A 91 4.79 11.01 20.06
C HIS A 91 3.40 10.40 20.00
N THR A 92 3.08 9.75 18.89
CA THR A 92 1.80 9.01 18.72
C THR A 92 1.74 7.72 19.52
N GLY A 93 2.86 7.28 20.11
CA GLY A 93 2.97 5.94 20.73
C GLY A 93 2.97 4.78 19.71
N MET A 94 3.02 5.10 18.41
CA MET A 94 3.07 4.11 17.32
C MET A 94 4.44 4.14 16.63
N ILE A 95 4.90 2.97 16.21
CA ILE A 95 6.06 2.79 15.34
C ILE A 95 5.59 2.04 14.12
N LEU A 96 5.86 2.60 12.92
CA LEU A 96 5.61 1.95 11.65
C LEU A 96 6.95 1.48 11.09
N ASP A 97 7.03 0.20 10.77
CA ASP A 97 8.18 -0.41 10.13
C ASP A 97 7.72 -1.13 8.86
N PHE A 98 8.13 -0.60 7.70
CA PHE A 98 7.85 -1.18 6.39
C PHE A 98 9.04 -1.96 5.84
N SER A 99 10.09 -2.16 6.65
CA SER A 99 11.24 -2.94 6.23
C SER A 99 10.83 -4.37 5.89
N VAL A 100 11.52 -4.94 4.91
CA VAL A 100 11.40 -6.34 4.53
C VAL A 100 12.75 -7.00 4.78
N LEU A 101 12.74 -8.23 5.32
CA LEU A 101 13.95 -8.97 5.71
C LEU A 101 14.83 -9.41 4.52
N ARG A 102 14.93 -8.61 3.45
CA ARG A 102 15.69 -8.99 2.25
C ARG A 102 16.65 -7.88 1.84
N GLU A 103 17.90 -8.25 1.67
CA GLU A 103 18.91 -7.37 1.09
C GLU A 103 18.61 -7.10 -0.39
N GLY A 104 18.79 -5.85 -0.80
CA GLY A 104 18.66 -5.43 -2.20
C GLY A 104 17.31 -4.86 -2.62
N ASP A 105 16.27 -5.04 -1.83
CA ASP A 105 14.92 -4.49 -2.13
C ASP A 105 14.92 -2.95 -2.19
N GLU A 106 15.79 -2.29 -1.42
CA GLU A 106 15.93 -0.82 -1.41
C GLU A 106 16.34 -0.24 -2.77
N LYS A 107 17.38 -0.83 -3.39
CA LYS A 107 17.84 -0.38 -4.72
C LYS A 107 16.76 -0.59 -5.78
N LEU A 108 16.09 -1.73 -5.73
CA LEU A 108 15.00 -2.04 -6.64
C LEU A 108 13.86 -1.04 -6.47
N LEU A 109 13.49 -0.73 -5.23
CA LEU A 109 12.46 0.23 -4.90
C LEU A 109 12.79 1.63 -5.46
N GLN A 110 14.02 2.12 -5.22
CA GLN A 110 14.50 3.40 -5.73
C GLN A 110 14.50 3.43 -7.27
N THR A 111 14.95 2.36 -7.91
CA THR A 111 14.96 2.21 -9.37
C THR A 111 13.54 2.32 -9.93
N LEU A 112 12.58 1.61 -9.33
CA LEU A 112 11.18 1.65 -9.77
C LEU A 112 10.52 3.00 -9.49
N GLN A 113 10.79 3.63 -8.34
CA GLN A 113 10.30 4.98 -8.05
C GLN A 113 10.83 6.01 -9.06
N SER A 114 12.10 5.90 -9.44
CA SER A 114 12.69 6.75 -10.49
C SER A 114 12.00 6.54 -11.84
N ALA A 115 11.77 5.29 -12.23
CA ALA A 115 11.08 4.97 -13.48
C ALA A 115 9.64 5.50 -13.51
N VAL A 116 8.90 5.38 -12.38
CA VAL A 116 7.56 5.97 -12.23
C VAL A 116 7.59 7.48 -12.38
N LYS A 117 8.50 8.15 -11.66
CA LYS A 117 8.63 9.61 -11.69
C LYS A 117 8.96 10.15 -13.07
N ASN A 118 9.84 9.45 -13.80
CA ASN A 118 10.32 9.86 -15.12
C ASN A 118 9.46 9.29 -16.27
N LYS A 119 8.39 8.55 -15.95
CA LYS A 119 7.51 7.88 -16.93
C LYS A 119 8.31 7.03 -17.94
N GLN A 120 9.24 6.23 -17.44
CA GLN A 120 10.10 5.37 -18.25
C GLN A 120 9.64 3.91 -18.18
N VAL A 121 9.74 3.22 -19.28
CA VAL A 121 9.44 1.79 -19.41
C VAL A 121 10.46 0.96 -18.63
N VAL A 122 9.98 -0.11 -17.97
CA VAL A 122 10.83 -1.03 -17.23
C VAL A 122 10.75 -2.43 -17.84
N ARG A 123 11.90 -3.06 -18.06
CA ARG A 123 12.02 -4.44 -18.47
C ARG A 123 12.57 -5.28 -17.31
N PHE A 124 12.01 -6.47 -17.11
CA PHE A 124 12.45 -7.39 -16.06
C PHE A 124 12.03 -8.81 -16.38
N THR A 125 12.68 -9.76 -15.72
CA THR A 125 12.31 -11.18 -15.68
C THR A 125 11.39 -11.40 -14.47
N TYR A 126 10.29 -12.14 -14.62
CA TYR A 126 9.30 -12.36 -13.56
C TYR A 126 8.88 -13.82 -13.48
N THR A 127 8.98 -14.38 -12.28
CA THR A 127 8.48 -15.73 -11.99
C THR A 127 7.12 -15.63 -11.30
N ASN A 128 6.08 -16.17 -11.94
CA ASN A 128 4.71 -16.15 -11.43
C ASN A 128 4.48 -17.18 -10.31
N ASN A 129 3.26 -17.21 -9.73
CA ASN A 129 2.90 -18.18 -8.69
C ASN A 129 2.96 -19.65 -9.16
N GLY A 130 2.84 -19.88 -10.46
CA GLY A 130 2.92 -21.23 -11.08
C GLY A 130 4.34 -21.68 -11.39
N GLY A 131 5.37 -20.88 -11.06
CA GLY A 131 6.77 -21.18 -11.38
C GLY A 131 7.17 -20.84 -12.80
N GLU A 132 6.31 -20.24 -13.61
CA GLU A 132 6.66 -19.83 -14.96
C GLU A 132 7.45 -18.53 -14.94
N THR A 133 8.60 -18.53 -15.58
CA THR A 133 9.48 -17.36 -15.72
C THR A 133 9.32 -16.75 -17.11
N ARG A 134 9.06 -15.46 -17.19
CA ARG A 134 8.91 -14.72 -18.44
C ARG A 134 9.49 -13.31 -18.32
N GLN A 135 9.98 -12.81 -19.44
CA GLN A 135 10.38 -11.41 -19.54
C GLN A 135 9.16 -10.52 -19.77
N HIS A 136 9.15 -9.38 -19.08
CA HIS A 136 8.11 -8.36 -19.19
C HIS A 136 8.71 -7.01 -19.53
N CYS A 137 7.97 -6.23 -20.33
CA CYS A 137 8.22 -4.84 -20.62
C CYS A 137 6.94 -4.08 -20.27
N VAL A 138 7.01 -3.15 -19.33
CA VAL A 138 5.82 -2.52 -18.75
C VAL A 138 6.04 -1.03 -18.45
N GLU A 139 4.96 -0.29 -18.34
CA GLU A 139 4.93 1.11 -17.91
C GLU A 139 4.57 1.17 -16.41
N PRO A 140 5.52 1.45 -15.52
CA PRO A 140 5.29 1.44 -14.09
C PRO A 140 4.47 2.65 -13.65
N ILE A 141 3.37 2.43 -12.93
CA ILE A 141 2.45 3.47 -12.48
C ILE A 141 2.70 3.87 -11.04
N ALA A 142 2.93 2.88 -10.17
CA ALA A 142 3.20 3.11 -8.75
C ALA A 142 3.91 1.91 -8.12
N VAL A 143 4.61 2.19 -7.02
CA VAL A 143 5.09 1.17 -6.09
C VAL A 143 4.17 1.16 -4.89
N ILE A 144 3.74 -0.03 -4.45
CA ILE A 144 2.69 -0.23 -3.47
C ILE A 144 3.19 -1.18 -2.39
N TYR A 145 3.02 -0.80 -1.12
CA TYR A 145 3.18 -1.72 0.00
C TYR A 145 1.82 -2.27 0.41
N LYS A 146 1.62 -3.57 0.27
CA LYS A 146 0.36 -4.25 0.60
C LYS A 146 0.67 -5.69 1.02
N TRP A 147 -0.05 -6.21 2.02
CA TRP A 147 0.11 -7.60 2.50
C TRP A 147 1.57 -7.98 2.82
N TYR A 148 2.22 -7.11 3.60
CA TYR A 148 3.61 -7.30 4.05
C TYR A 148 4.63 -7.48 2.91
N ALA A 149 4.34 -6.94 1.72
CA ALA A 149 5.22 -7.02 0.57
C ALA A 149 5.11 -5.78 -0.32
N TRP A 150 6.17 -5.52 -1.07
CA TRP A 150 6.21 -4.48 -2.09
C TRP A 150 5.77 -5.04 -3.44
N TYR A 151 4.97 -4.25 -4.13
CA TYR A 151 4.46 -4.54 -5.47
C TYR A 151 4.67 -3.33 -6.37
N MET A 152 4.84 -3.58 -7.66
CA MET A 152 4.77 -2.58 -8.72
C MET A 152 3.42 -2.72 -9.44
N LEU A 153 2.61 -1.66 -9.44
CA LEU A 153 1.48 -1.53 -10.35
C LEU A 153 2.01 -1.03 -11.69
N ALA A 154 1.72 -1.72 -12.77
CA ALA A 154 2.18 -1.35 -14.08
C ALA A 154 1.18 -1.71 -15.19
N TYR A 155 1.25 -1.00 -16.31
CA TYR A 155 0.55 -1.34 -17.53
C TYR A 155 1.42 -2.25 -18.39
N ASN A 156 0.93 -3.44 -18.67
CA ASN A 156 1.60 -4.37 -19.56
C ASN A 156 1.18 -4.09 -21.00
N THR A 157 2.09 -3.55 -21.79
CA THR A 157 1.81 -3.13 -23.18
C THR A 157 1.44 -4.31 -24.10
N ALA A 158 2.07 -5.46 -23.89
CA ALA A 158 1.77 -6.67 -24.70
C ALA A 158 0.38 -7.26 -24.38
N LYS A 159 -0.10 -7.11 -23.16
CA LYS A 159 -1.40 -7.62 -22.72
C LYS A 159 -2.49 -6.55 -22.71
N GLN A 160 -2.12 -5.30 -22.88
CA GLN A 160 -2.99 -4.11 -22.81
C GLN A 160 -3.82 -4.08 -21.53
N ASP A 161 -3.20 -4.43 -20.39
CA ASP A 161 -3.88 -4.59 -19.11
C ASP A 161 -2.99 -4.13 -17.94
N TYR A 162 -3.61 -3.63 -16.87
CA TYR A 162 -2.91 -3.28 -15.62
C TYR A 162 -2.68 -4.53 -14.78
N ARG A 163 -1.48 -4.63 -14.23
CA ARG A 163 -1.06 -5.75 -13.41
C ARG A 163 -0.21 -5.31 -12.25
N THR A 164 -0.28 -6.08 -11.17
CA THR A 164 0.61 -5.94 -10.03
C THR A 164 1.69 -7.03 -10.08
N TYR A 165 2.93 -6.61 -9.89
CA TYR A 165 4.10 -7.50 -9.87
C TYR A 165 4.74 -7.41 -8.48
N LYS A 166 4.90 -8.55 -7.81
CA LYS A 166 5.57 -8.61 -6.51
C LYS A 166 7.07 -8.40 -6.69
N LEU A 167 7.67 -7.41 -6.02
CA LEU A 167 9.07 -7.02 -6.25
C LEU A 167 10.03 -8.20 -6.06
N VAL A 168 9.83 -8.98 -5.02
CA VAL A 168 10.63 -10.16 -4.69
C VAL A 168 10.72 -11.23 -5.80
N ARG A 169 9.86 -11.16 -6.82
CA ARG A 169 9.83 -12.08 -7.97
C ARG A 169 10.37 -11.45 -9.25
N MET A 170 10.88 -10.24 -9.14
CA MET A 170 11.47 -9.51 -10.26
C MET A 170 12.98 -9.69 -10.23
N GLU A 171 13.54 -10.04 -11.37
CA GLU A 171 14.96 -10.20 -11.60
C GLU A 171 15.38 -9.38 -12.82
N ASP A 172 16.64 -9.01 -12.93
CA ASP A 172 17.24 -8.30 -14.07
C ASP A 172 16.47 -7.03 -14.47
N VAL A 173 16.11 -6.21 -13.48
CA VAL A 173 15.32 -5.00 -13.70
C VAL A 173 16.16 -3.92 -14.36
N CYS A 174 15.72 -3.46 -15.54
CA CYS A 174 16.36 -2.40 -16.31
C CYS A 174 15.36 -1.32 -16.70
N ILE A 175 15.71 -0.06 -16.49
CA ILE A 175 14.97 1.09 -17.03
C ILE A 175 15.34 1.23 -18.51
N MET A 176 14.34 1.39 -19.36
CA MET A 176 14.51 1.61 -20.79
C MET A 176 14.52 3.12 -21.08
N GLU A 177 15.08 3.50 -22.23
CA GLU A 177 15.01 4.90 -22.69
C GLU A 177 13.61 5.29 -23.19
N ASP A 178 12.79 4.30 -23.49
CA ASP A 178 11.44 4.50 -23.99
C ASP A 178 10.53 5.11 -22.92
N GLY A 179 9.74 6.09 -23.33
CA GLY A 179 8.67 6.68 -22.52
C GLY A 179 7.38 5.86 -22.57
N PHE A 180 6.38 6.28 -21.80
CA PHE A 180 5.06 5.65 -21.80
C PHE A 180 4.36 5.79 -23.14
N SER A 181 3.63 4.76 -23.56
CA SER A 181 2.87 4.74 -24.81
C SER A 181 1.59 5.58 -24.72
N LYS A 182 1.09 5.86 -23.52
CA LYS A 182 -0.14 6.62 -23.26
C LYS A 182 -0.13 7.29 -21.89
N GLU A 183 -1.06 8.18 -21.66
CA GLU A 183 -1.37 8.65 -20.30
C GLU A 183 -2.22 7.64 -19.54
N HIS A 184 -1.94 7.50 -18.25
CA HIS A 184 -2.62 6.58 -17.36
C HIS A 184 -3.47 7.35 -16.34
N LYS A 185 -4.53 6.71 -15.85
CA LYS A 185 -5.29 7.15 -14.68
C LYS A 185 -4.39 7.18 -13.44
N SER A 186 -4.86 7.80 -12.36
CA SER A 186 -4.17 7.72 -11.09
C SER A 186 -4.02 6.27 -10.62
N ALA A 187 -2.96 5.99 -9.85
CA ALA A 187 -2.75 4.64 -9.29
C ALA A 187 -3.95 4.18 -8.45
N GLN A 188 -4.58 5.10 -7.70
CA GLN A 188 -5.74 4.79 -6.87
C GLN A 188 -6.96 4.40 -7.71
N ASP A 189 -7.24 5.11 -8.80
CA ASP A 189 -8.36 4.77 -9.69
C ASP A 189 -8.16 3.40 -10.35
N ILE A 190 -6.93 3.13 -10.80
CA ILE A 190 -6.59 1.83 -11.40
C ILE A 190 -6.76 0.70 -10.37
N LEU A 191 -6.32 0.90 -9.13
CA LEU A 191 -6.49 -0.10 -8.07
C LEU A 191 -7.95 -0.35 -7.75
N ASN A 192 -8.77 0.71 -7.66
CA ASN A 192 -10.21 0.60 -7.44
C ASN A 192 -10.90 -0.15 -8.59
N ASP A 193 -10.54 0.16 -9.85
CA ASP A 193 -11.05 -0.55 -11.03
C ASP A 193 -10.62 -2.03 -11.01
N CYS A 194 -9.38 -2.32 -10.60
CA CYS A 194 -8.88 -3.68 -10.46
C CYS A 194 -9.61 -4.43 -9.34
N ASP A 195 -9.73 -3.86 -8.14
CA ASP A 195 -10.41 -4.52 -7.02
C ASP A 195 -11.87 -4.85 -7.37
N ASN A 196 -12.59 -3.96 -8.06
CA ASN A 196 -13.93 -4.21 -8.57
C ASN A 196 -13.97 -5.33 -9.62
N SER A 197 -12.97 -5.43 -10.49
CA SER A 197 -12.87 -6.48 -11.50
C SER A 197 -12.37 -7.82 -10.93
N TYR A 198 -11.56 -7.80 -9.87
CA TYR A 198 -11.07 -8.99 -9.17
C TYR A 198 -12.16 -9.64 -8.30
N GLN A 199 -13.11 -8.87 -7.75
CA GLN A 199 -14.26 -9.44 -7.03
C GLN A 199 -15.12 -10.33 -7.92
N GLY A 200 -15.07 -10.16 -9.26
CA GLY A 200 -15.77 -11.04 -10.21
C GLY A 200 -14.96 -12.24 -10.71
N LYS A 201 -13.64 -12.30 -10.54
CA LYS A 201 -12.77 -13.37 -11.09
C LYS A 201 -12.13 -14.28 -10.04
N ASN A 202 -11.97 -13.82 -8.83
CA ASN A 202 -11.44 -14.63 -7.74
C ASN A 202 -12.62 -15.17 -6.92
N ILE A 203 -13.00 -16.40 -7.19
CA ILE A 203 -14.00 -17.08 -6.39
C ILE A 203 -13.40 -17.27 -5.00
N SER A 204 -13.85 -16.43 -4.07
CA SER A 204 -13.54 -16.63 -2.66
C SER A 204 -14.37 -17.82 -2.18
N ILE A 205 -13.70 -18.85 -1.74
CA ILE A 205 -14.36 -20.02 -1.17
C ILE A 205 -14.26 -19.98 0.36
N ARG A 206 -15.31 -20.50 0.98
CA ARG A 206 -15.38 -20.72 2.40
C ARG A 206 -14.80 -22.09 2.72
N VAL A 207 -13.82 -22.15 3.61
CA VAL A 207 -13.22 -23.40 4.08
C VAL A 207 -13.44 -23.52 5.58
N ARG A 208 -14.02 -24.62 6.00
CA ARG A 208 -14.16 -24.99 7.42
C ARG A 208 -13.16 -26.05 7.80
N MET A 209 -12.58 -25.86 8.97
CA MET A 209 -11.58 -26.75 9.48
C MET A 209 -11.72 -26.94 11.00
N ARG A 210 -11.33 -28.12 11.48
CA ARG A 210 -11.17 -28.40 12.91
C ARG A 210 -9.73 -28.10 13.28
N CYS A 211 -9.54 -27.24 14.27
CA CYS A 211 -8.24 -26.85 14.79
C CYS A 211 -8.08 -27.30 16.23
N ARG A 212 -6.86 -27.76 16.60
CA ARG A 212 -6.50 -28.18 17.94
C ARG A 212 -5.30 -27.40 18.45
N GLY A 213 -5.17 -27.29 19.76
CA GLY A 213 -4.00 -26.68 20.40
C GLY A 213 -3.66 -25.30 19.85
N ASN A 214 -2.38 -25.08 19.55
CA ASN A 214 -1.88 -23.79 19.05
C ASN A 214 -2.35 -23.45 17.63
N ALA A 215 -2.82 -24.43 16.86
CA ALA A 215 -3.31 -24.17 15.50
C ALA A 215 -4.52 -23.21 15.49
N ILE A 216 -5.33 -23.20 16.57
CA ILE A 216 -6.44 -22.26 16.71
C ILE A 216 -5.95 -20.79 16.60
N HIS A 217 -4.86 -20.47 17.30
CA HIS A 217 -4.29 -19.12 17.27
C HIS A 217 -3.60 -18.81 15.93
N ARG A 218 -2.85 -19.76 15.39
CA ARG A 218 -2.13 -19.60 14.11
C ARG A 218 -3.08 -19.42 12.91
N ILE A 219 -4.19 -20.15 12.89
CA ILE A 219 -5.20 -19.98 11.84
C ILE A 219 -5.88 -18.60 11.93
N LYS A 220 -6.09 -18.08 13.16
CA LYS A 220 -6.55 -16.68 13.33
C LYS A 220 -5.52 -15.68 12.82
N GLU A 221 -4.26 -15.86 13.18
CA GLU A 221 -3.16 -14.94 12.89
C GLU A 221 -2.86 -14.89 11.38
N TYR A 222 -2.66 -16.06 10.76
CA TYR A 222 -2.15 -16.12 9.38
C TYR A 222 -3.26 -16.17 8.32
N LEU A 223 -4.43 -16.70 8.65
CA LEU A 223 -5.53 -16.88 7.68
C LEU A 223 -6.77 -16.06 8.04
N ASN A 224 -6.69 -15.18 9.04
CA ASN A 224 -7.84 -14.42 9.53
C ASN A 224 -9.05 -15.32 9.85
N GLY A 225 -8.76 -16.49 10.44
CA GLY A 225 -9.77 -17.49 10.73
C GLY A 225 -10.77 -17.03 11.79
N GLN A 226 -12.05 -17.23 11.50
CA GLN A 226 -13.14 -16.93 12.41
C GLN A 226 -13.52 -18.17 13.21
N LEU A 227 -13.71 -18.00 14.52
CA LEU A 227 -14.18 -19.08 15.40
C LEU A 227 -15.68 -19.26 15.19
N ILE A 228 -16.10 -20.46 14.77
CA ILE A 228 -17.53 -20.81 14.61
C ILE A 228 -18.05 -21.52 15.88
N LYS A 229 -17.29 -22.47 16.41
CA LYS A 229 -17.72 -23.26 17.57
C LYS A 229 -16.51 -23.83 18.33
N ASN A 230 -16.56 -23.82 19.65
CA ASN A 230 -15.71 -24.65 20.50
C ASN A 230 -16.34 -26.03 20.68
N CYS A 231 -15.54 -27.08 20.62
CA CYS A 231 -15.97 -28.45 20.82
C CYS A 231 -15.59 -28.93 22.23
N ASP A 232 -16.33 -29.94 22.74
CA ASP A 232 -16.13 -30.48 24.09
C ASP A 232 -14.77 -31.18 24.27
N ASP A 233 -14.14 -31.61 23.18
CA ASP A 233 -12.80 -32.22 23.13
C ASP A 233 -11.64 -31.20 23.17
N GLY A 234 -11.94 -29.92 23.36
CA GLY A 234 -10.95 -28.84 23.35
C GLY A 234 -10.52 -28.40 21.94
N SER A 235 -11.08 -28.97 20.87
CA SER A 235 -10.90 -28.50 19.52
C SER A 235 -11.86 -27.34 19.20
N ALA A 236 -11.59 -26.61 18.12
CA ALA A 236 -12.44 -25.53 17.63
C ALA A 236 -12.74 -25.72 16.12
N ILE A 237 -13.96 -25.40 15.73
CA ILE A 237 -14.30 -25.26 14.31
C ILE A 237 -14.02 -23.82 13.89
N MET A 238 -13.13 -23.69 12.92
CA MET A 238 -12.72 -22.40 12.35
C MET A 238 -13.21 -22.31 10.90
N GLU A 239 -13.49 -21.09 10.47
CA GLU A 239 -13.86 -20.79 9.10
C GLU A 239 -12.90 -19.73 8.54
N ILE A 240 -12.42 -19.93 7.32
CA ILE A 240 -11.62 -18.98 6.58
C ILE A 240 -12.26 -18.70 5.22
N HIS A 241 -12.02 -17.50 4.70
CA HIS A 241 -12.37 -17.11 3.35
C HIS A 241 -11.09 -16.91 2.54
N ILE A 242 -10.90 -17.69 1.51
CA ILE A 242 -9.68 -17.71 0.72
C ILE A 242 -9.99 -17.64 -0.78
N VAL A 243 -9.02 -17.15 -1.54
CA VAL A 243 -9.03 -17.26 -3.00
C VAL A 243 -8.53 -18.65 -3.35
N GLU A 244 -9.38 -19.45 -4.02
CA GLU A 244 -9.13 -20.87 -4.24
C GLU A 244 -7.82 -21.17 -4.99
N ASN A 245 -7.48 -20.35 -5.99
CA ASN A 245 -6.30 -20.54 -6.83
C ASN A 245 -4.98 -20.10 -6.19
N GLU A 246 -5.02 -19.51 -4.99
CA GLU A 246 -3.80 -19.19 -4.27
C GLU A 246 -3.28 -20.39 -3.50
N GLN A 247 -1.94 -20.50 -3.40
CA GLN A 247 -1.30 -21.65 -2.78
C GLN A 247 -0.73 -21.38 -1.37
N TRP A 248 -0.51 -20.12 -1.03
CA TRP A 248 0.18 -19.74 0.20
C TRP A 248 -0.53 -20.25 1.48
N TRP A 249 -1.85 -20.24 1.50
CA TRP A 249 -2.65 -20.70 2.63
C TRP A 249 -2.56 -22.22 2.85
N ILE A 250 -2.34 -23.01 1.79
CA ILE A 250 -2.09 -24.45 1.88
C ILE A 250 -0.83 -24.71 2.68
N GLY A 251 0.24 -23.93 2.44
CA GLY A 251 1.48 -24.01 3.21
C GLY A 251 1.23 -23.77 4.70
N VAL A 252 0.40 -22.78 5.03
CA VAL A 252 0.00 -22.52 6.43
C VAL A 252 -0.74 -23.70 7.03
N VAL A 253 -1.71 -24.29 6.32
CA VAL A 253 -2.46 -25.46 6.81
C VAL A 253 -1.54 -26.66 6.98
N LEU A 254 -0.71 -27.00 6.00
CA LEU A 254 0.23 -28.12 6.05
C LEU A 254 1.26 -27.96 7.18
N SER A 255 1.69 -26.73 7.48
CA SER A 255 2.62 -26.47 8.59
C SER A 255 2.06 -26.80 9.98
N GLN A 256 0.72 -26.93 10.12
CA GLN A 256 0.08 -27.29 11.38
C GLN A 256 0.04 -28.82 11.60
N GLY A 257 0.39 -29.61 10.59
CA GLY A 257 0.41 -31.06 10.68
C GLY A 257 -0.95 -31.64 11.11
N LYS A 258 -0.95 -32.48 12.15
CA LYS A 258 -2.17 -33.13 12.69
C LYS A 258 -3.12 -32.20 13.45
N GLU A 259 -2.72 -30.98 13.73
CA GLU A 259 -3.51 -30.02 14.51
C GLU A 259 -4.65 -29.38 13.69
N VAL A 260 -4.63 -29.49 12.36
CA VAL A 260 -5.67 -28.94 11.47
C VAL A 260 -6.21 -30.02 10.57
N GLU A 261 -7.54 -30.15 10.54
CA GLU A 261 -8.29 -31.07 9.68
C GLU A 261 -9.30 -30.26 8.87
N ILE A 262 -9.23 -30.32 7.55
CA ILE A 262 -10.23 -29.69 6.67
C ILE A 262 -11.52 -30.49 6.74
N ILE A 263 -12.62 -29.81 7.05
CA ILE A 263 -13.96 -30.40 7.09
C ILE A 263 -14.65 -30.26 5.75
N GLU A 264 -14.67 -29.04 5.23
CA GLU A 264 -15.30 -28.69 3.94
C GLU A 264 -14.61 -27.50 3.28
N PRO A 265 -14.65 -27.38 1.95
CA PRO A 265 -15.24 -28.31 1.00
C PRO A 265 -14.32 -29.51 0.69
N GLU A 266 -14.91 -30.62 0.16
CA GLU A 266 -14.18 -31.90 -0.05
C GLU A 266 -13.00 -31.75 -1.03
N HIS A 267 -13.15 -30.98 -2.12
CA HIS A 267 -12.05 -30.78 -3.08
C HIS A 267 -10.82 -30.12 -2.47
N ILE A 268 -10.99 -29.30 -1.44
CA ILE A 268 -9.87 -28.70 -0.68
C ILE A 268 -9.20 -29.76 0.21
N LYS A 269 -9.99 -30.60 0.83
CA LYS A 269 -9.46 -31.74 1.62
C LYS A 269 -8.61 -32.65 0.74
N GLU A 270 -9.12 -33.01 -0.45
CA GLU A 270 -8.37 -33.82 -1.43
C GLU A 270 -7.06 -33.12 -1.84
N ARG A 271 -7.08 -31.80 -2.06
CA ARG A 271 -5.89 -31.01 -2.40
C ARG A 271 -4.83 -31.08 -1.31
N ILE A 272 -5.23 -30.97 -0.03
CA ILE A 272 -4.30 -31.11 1.11
C ILE A 272 -3.74 -32.55 1.17
N ILE A 273 -4.59 -33.58 1.02
CA ILE A 273 -4.17 -34.97 1.01
C ILE A 273 -3.14 -35.23 -0.09
N ASN A 274 -3.38 -34.74 -1.30
CA ASN A 274 -2.46 -34.94 -2.43
C ASN A 274 -1.12 -34.23 -2.18
N SER A 275 -1.15 -32.98 -1.69
CA SER A 275 0.09 -32.27 -1.31
C SER A 275 0.90 -33.03 -0.24
N ALA A 276 0.22 -33.60 0.77
CA ALA A 276 0.89 -34.40 1.78
C ALA A 276 1.49 -35.70 1.21
N LYS A 277 0.78 -36.37 0.29
CA LYS A 277 1.30 -37.57 -0.41
C LYS A 277 2.53 -37.26 -1.25
N ASP A 278 2.51 -36.13 -1.98
CA ASP A 278 3.65 -35.71 -2.79
C ASP A 278 4.89 -35.46 -1.91
N ILE A 279 4.71 -34.81 -0.76
CA ILE A 279 5.79 -34.62 0.20
C ILE A 279 6.32 -35.97 0.70
N LEU A 280 5.45 -36.88 1.15
CA LEU A 280 5.85 -38.21 1.61
C LEU A 280 6.58 -39.01 0.52
N PHE A 281 6.12 -38.91 -0.74
CA PHE A 281 6.76 -39.56 -1.87
C PHE A 281 8.19 -39.09 -2.10
N LEU A 282 8.46 -37.79 -1.91
CA LEU A 282 9.82 -37.24 -2.03
C LEU A 282 10.77 -37.79 -0.97
N TYR A 283 10.30 -37.92 0.28
CA TYR A 283 11.14 -38.36 1.39
C TYR A 283 11.21 -39.90 1.54
N ASN A 284 10.25 -40.67 0.99
CA ASN A 284 10.29 -42.14 1.00
C ASN A 284 11.16 -42.73 -0.15
N LYS A 285 11.79 -41.86 -0.97
CA LYS A 285 12.79 -42.27 -1.98
C LYS A 285 14.21 -42.37 -1.42
N LEU A 286 14.39 -42.05 -0.15
CA LEU A 286 15.63 -42.22 0.60
C LEU A 286 15.57 -43.52 1.41
#